data_66f0b500a2c319aec75c8232ec736561
#
_entry.id   66f0b500a2c319aec75c8232ec736561
#
_cell.length_a   1.000
_cell.length_b   1.000
_cell.length_c   1.000
_cell.angle_alpha   90.00
_cell.angle_beta   90.00
_cell.angle_gamma   90.00
#
_symmetry.space_group_name_H-M   'P 1'
#
loop_
_entity.id
_entity.type
_entity.pdbx_description
1 polymer ?
#
loop_
_entity_poly.entity_id
_entity_poly.type
_entity_poly.pdbx_seq_one_letter_code
_entity_poly.pdbx_strand_id
1 'polypeptide(L)'
;RDSIHLIASENFASKAVMEASGSILTNKYSEGFPGRRYYEGCETVDQIEQLAIDRACELFEADHANVQPHSGSSANMAVYLSILEPGDTVLGMSLDQGGHLTHGSPVNFSGQVYNFVGYGLDEDTELINMETVYNMALEHKPKLIIAGYSSYSQSLDFQKFREIADEVGAHFMVDAAHFIGLVAGKVVDNPAKYADVVTATTHKALRGPRGGIILTREEFAKDIDLSLIHISEPTRLR
;
A
#
# COMPACT_ATOMS: atom_id res chain seq x y z
N ARG A 1 24.34 -13.00 -15.70
CA ARG A 1 23.68 -12.06 -16.65
C ARG A 1 23.06 -12.78 -17.86
N ASP A 2 23.09 -14.10 -17.88
CA ASP A 2 22.69 -14.90 -19.04
C ASP A 2 21.32 -15.57 -18.84
N SER A 3 20.54 -15.13 -17.85
CA SER A 3 19.19 -15.62 -17.55
C SER A 3 18.19 -14.47 -17.49
N ILE A 4 16.97 -14.75 -17.92
CA ILE A 4 15.83 -13.85 -17.77
C ILE A 4 15.11 -14.22 -16.47
N HIS A 5 15.03 -13.28 -15.55
CA HIS A 5 14.30 -13.44 -14.29
C HIS A 5 12.83 -13.10 -14.50
N LEU A 6 11.93 -14.02 -14.16
CA LEU A 6 10.48 -13.83 -14.26
C LEU A 6 9.83 -13.52 -12.91
N ILE A 7 10.59 -13.01 -11.95
CA ILE A 7 10.09 -12.60 -10.64
C ILE A 7 9.64 -11.14 -10.75
N ALA A 8 8.33 -10.90 -10.80
CA ALA A 8 7.74 -9.59 -11.02
C ALA A 8 8.11 -8.55 -9.93
N SER A 9 8.51 -8.99 -8.75
CA SER A 9 8.92 -8.13 -7.64
C SER A 9 10.39 -7.70 -7.69
N GLU A 10 11.21 -8.23 -8.60
CA GLU A 10 12.62 -7.86 -8.74
C GLU A 10 12.79 -6.66 -9.68
N ASN A 11 13.73 -5.78 -9.33
CA ASN A 11 14.14 -4.64 -10.16
C ASN A 11 15.58 -4.24 -9.81
N PHE A 12 16.15 -3.38 -10.64
CA PHE A 12 17.54 -2.91 -10.49
C PHE A 12 17.54 -1.47 -9.94
N ALA A 13 17.93 -1.32 -8.68
CA ALA A 13 18.15 -0.01 -8.09
C ALA A 13 19.33 0.71 -8.75
N SER A 14 19.24 2.02 -8.86
CA SER A 14 20.34 2.84 -9.38
C SER A 14 21.50 2.91 -8.37
N LYS A 15 22.69 3.28 -8.86
CA LYS A 15 23.85 3.51 -8.00
C LYS A 15 23.55 4.55 -6.92
N ALA A 16 22.88 5.64 -7.28
CA ALA A 16 22.48 6.70 -6.35
C ALA A 16 21.55 6.19 -5.23
N VAL A 17 20.59 5.32 -5.54
CA VAL A 17 19.72 4.68 -4.53
C VAL A 17 20.55 3.82 -3.57
N MET A 18 21.49 3.02 -4.10
CA MET A 18 22.34 2.17 -3.27
C MET A 18 23.29 2.99 -2.37
N GLU A 19 23.86 4.07 -2.88
CA GLU A 19 24.72 4.99 -2.12
C GLU A 19 23.93 5.68 -1.00
N ALA A 20 22.73 6.17 -1.28
CA ALA A 20 21.85 6.79 -0.28
C ALA A 20 21.45 5.80 0.82
N SER A 21 21.09 4.55 0.45
CA SER A 21 20.70 3.51 1.40
C SER A 21 21.84 3.05 2.31
N GLY A 22 23.08 3.09 1.81
CA GLY A 22 24.29 2.73 2.55
C GLY A 22 24.98 3.92 3.23
N SER A 23 24.29 5.03 3.41
CA SER A 23 24.88 6.26 3.96
C SER A 23 24.97 6.28 5.48
N ILE A 24 25.64 7.29 6.01
CA ILE A 24 25.79 7.56 7.45
C ILE A 24 24.42 7.74 8.17
N LEU A 25 23.36 8.02 7.44
CA LEU A 25 22.01 8.15 7.99
C LEU A 25 21.52 6.89 8.71
N THR A 26 22.08 5.72 8.34
CA THR A 26 21.84 4.45 9.04
C THR A 26 22.14 4.51 10.54
N ASN A 27 23.02 5.41 10.99
CA ASN A 27 23.39 5.55 12.38
C ASN A 27 22.41 6.40 13.21
N LYS A 28 21.47 7.11 12.55
CA LYS A 28 20.59 8.06 13.23
C LYS A 28 19.25 7.43 13.57
N TYR A 29 18.89 7.49 14.84
CA TYR A 29 17.58 7.14 15.35
C TYR A 29 16.64 8.35 15.23
N SER A 30 15.52 8.21 14.50
CA SER A 30 14.64 9.32 14.12
C SER A 30 13.16 8.99 14.25
N GLU A 31 12.76 8.36 15.36
CA GLU A 31 11.36 8.11 15.68
C GLU A 31 10.52 9.39 15.64
N GLY A 32 9.28 9.26 15.19
CA GLY A 32 8.35 10.37 14.99
C GLY A 32 8.32 10.85 13.55
N PHE A 33 7.91 12.09 13.34
CA PHE A 33 7.72 12.69 12.03
C PHE A 33 8.52 13.98 11.89
N PRO A 34 8.72 14.51 10.69
CA PRO A 34 9.36 15.81 10.48
C PRO A 34 8.82 16.89 11.41
N GLY A 35 9.72 17.56 12.14
CA GLY A 35 9.39 18.58 13.14
C GLY A 35 8.74 18.07 14.44
N ARG A 36 8.50 16.76 14.58
CA ARG A 36 7.91 16.13 15.76
C ARG A 36 8.62 14.82 16.11
N ARG A 37 9.95 14.90 16.31
CA ARG A 37 10.79 13.74 16.67
C ARG A 37 10.86 13.53 18.16
N TYR A 38 11.09 12.29 18.56
CA TYR A 38 11.35 11.94 19.97
C TYR A 38 12.79 12.21 20.38
N TYR A 39 13.72 12.37 19.42
CA TYR A 39 15.14 12.60 19.62
C TYR A 39 15.61 13.87 18.93
N GLU A 40 16.67 14.47 19.46
CA GLU A 40 17.34 15.64 18.89
C GLU A 40 18.25 15.26 17.71
N GLY A 41 18.69 16.26 16.94
CA GLY A 41 19.63 16.10 15.83
C GLY A 41 19.01 15.42 14.61
N CYS A 42 17.71 15.58 14.39
CA CYS A 42 16.96 15.00 13.26
C CYS A 42 16.74 15.96 12.10
N GLU A 43 17.25 17.18 12.14
CA GLU A 43 16.95 18.25 11.18
C GLU A 43 17.27 17.84 9.73
N THR A 44 18.37 17.11 9.51
CA THR A 44 18.71 16.60 8.18
C THR A 44 17.77 15.45 7.77
N VAL A 45 17.40 14.58 8.71
CA VAL A 45 16.44 13.50 8.42
C VAL A 45 15.06 14.07 8.11
N ASP A 46 14.65 15.12 8.82
CA ASP A 46 13.38 15.83 8.55
C ASP A 46 13.33 16.37 7.12
N GLN A 47 14.42 17.00 6.66
CA GLN A 47 14.51 17.51 5.29
C GLN A 47 14.42 16.40 4.25
N ILE A 48 15.07 15.25 4.50
CA ILE A 48 15.06 14.11 3.58
C ILE A 48 13.67 13.48 3.53
N GLU A 49 13.06 13.26 4.69
CA GLU A 49 11.72 12.67 4.77
C GLU A 49 10.67 13.60 4.18
N GLN A 50 10.70 14.88 4.51
CA GLN A 50 9.79 15.87 3.94
C GLN A 50 9.93 15.95 2.41
N LEU A 51 11.15 15.92 1.88
CA LEU A 51 11.38 15.89 0.43
C LEU A 51 10.77 14.64 -0.23
N ALA A 52 10.83 13.50 0.45
CA ALA A 52 10.21 12.27 -0.04
C ALA A 52 8.68 12.36 -0.03
N ILE A 53 8.09 12.91 1.04
CA ILE A 53 6.65 13.17 1.16
C ILE A 53 6.18 14.10 0.04
N ASP A 54 6.83 15.27 -0.10
CA ASP A 54 6.45 16.28 -1.09
C ASP A 54 6.49 15.71 -2.52
N ARG A 55 7.56 14.98 -2.86
CA ARG A 55 7.70 14.33 -4.17
C ARG A 55 6.67 13.23 -4.41
N ALA A 56 6.31 12.49 -3.36
CA ALA A 56 5.29 11.46 -3.47
C ALA A 56 3.91 12.09 -3.72
N CYS A 57 3.55 13.12 -2.97
CA CYS A 57 2.31 13.86 -3.17
C CYS A 57 2.24 14.48 -4.57
N GLU A 58 3.33 15.12 -5.03
CA GLU A 58 3.38 15.71 -6.37
C GLU A 58 3.26 14.64 -7.48
N LEU A 59 4.04 13.54 -7.37
CA LEU A 59 4.10 12.50 -8.40
C LEU A 59 2.77 11.76 -8.57
N PHE A 60 2.10 11.50 -7.47
CA PHE A 60 0.87 10.68 -7.44
C PHE A 60 -0.40 11.51 -7.24
N GLU A 61 -0.30 12.84 -7.19
CA GLU A 61 -1.44 13.73 -7.00
C GLU A 61 -2.26 13.35 -5.74
N ALA A 62 -1.57 13.00 -4.64
CA ALA A 62 -2.16 12.61 -3.37
C ALA A 62 -2.13 13.77 -2.37
N ASP A 63 -3.12 13.84 -1.47
CA ASP A 63 -3.20 14.90 -0.45
C ASP A 63 -2.12 14.72 0.62
N HIS A 64 -1.83 13.46 0.99
CA HIS A 64 -0.82 13.11 1.99
C HIS A 64 -0.07 11.84 1.59
N ALA A 65 1.18 11.75 2.02
CA ALA A 65 2.02 10.56 1.84
C ALA A 65 2.76 10.23 3.13
N ASN A 66 2.77 8.94 3.50
CA ASN A 66 3.66 8.40 4.52
C ASN A 66 4.72 7.53 3.86
N VAL A 67 6.00 7.84 4.09
CA VAL A 67 7.15 7.19 3.45
C VAL A 67 7.95 6.30 4.41
N GLN A 68 7.45 6.09 5.62
CA GLN A 68 8.14 5.32 6.67
C GLN A 68 7.90 3.80 6.62
N PRO A 69 6.89 3.21 5.95
CA PRO A 69 6.71 1.77 5.98
C PRO A 69 7.97 1.01 5.52
N HIS A 70 8.36 -0.02 6.26
CA HIS A 70 9.52 -0.85 5.92
C HIS A 70 9.28 -1.75 4.69
N SER A 71 8.01 -2.01 4.37
CA SER A 71 7.56 -2.87 3.27
C SER A 71 6.12 -2.58 2.88
N GLY A 72 5.65 -3.16 1.77
CA GLY A 72 4.22 -3.15 1.44
C GLY A 72 3.36 -3.84 2.50
N SER A 73 3.87 -4.89 3.15
CA SER A 73 3.14 -5.58 4.21
C SER A 73 2.92 -4.69 5.44
N SER A 74 3.93 -3.91 5.86
CA SER A 74 3.78 -2.95 6.97
C SER A 74 2.90 -1.77 6.56
N ALA A 75 2.94 -1.33 5.30
CA ALA A 75 2.03 -0.34 4.78
C ALA A 75 0.56 -0.81 4.84
N ASN A 76 0.28 -2.03 4.35
CA ASN A 76 -1.05 -2.62 4.42
C ASN A 76 -1.51 -2.80 5.87
N MET A 77 -0.62 -3.25 6.76
CA MET A 77 -0.93 -3.40 8.18
C MET A 77 -1.30 -2.06 8.82
N ALA A 78 -0.58 -0.98 8.52
CA ALA A 78 -0.87 0.36 9.04
C ALA A 78 -2.27 0.82 8.61
N VAL A 79 -2.62 0.62 7.33
CA VAL A 79 -3.96 0.94 6.81
C VAL A 79 -5.03 0.13 7.52
N TYR A 80 -4.86 -1.19 7.65
CA TYR A 80 -5.86 -2.03 8.31
C TYR A 80 -6.08 -1.62 9.77
N LEU A 81 -5.01 -1.38 10.52
CA LEU A 81 -5.09 -0.95 11.93
C LEU A 81 -5.72 0.45 12.11
N SER A 82 -5.66 1.31 11.07
CA SER A 82 -6.23 2.65 11.14
C SER A 82 -7.74 2.70 10.86
N ILE A 83 -8.26 1.78 10.05
CA ILE A 83 -9.63 1.85 9.53
C ILE A 83 -10.50 0.62 9.85
N LEU A 84 -9.92 -0.45 10.42
CA LEU A 84 -10.62 -1.69 10.73
C LEU A 84 -10.49 -2.06 12.20
N GLU A 85 -11.54 -2.73 12.71
CA GLU A 85 -11.49 -3.44 13.96
C GLU A 85 -11.26 -4.94 13.75
N PRO A 86 -10.65 -5.66 14.72
CA PRO A 86 -10.50 -7.10 14.61
C PRO A 86 -11.83 -7.82 14.32
N GLY A 87 -11.83 -8.67 13.29
CA GLY A 87 -13.02 -9.38 12.83
C GLY A 87 -13.83 -8.67 11.75
N ASP A 88 -13.50 -7.42 11.40
CA ASP A 88 -14.15 -6.73 10.30
C ASP A 88 -13.96 -7.48 8.97
N THR A 89 -14.98 -7.41 8.13
CA THR A 89 -14.96 -8.06 6.82
C THR A 89 -14.24 -7.18 5.80
N VAL A 90 -13.33 -7.81 5.05
CA VAL A 90 -12.56 -7.20 3.96
C VAL A 90 -12.77 -8.01 2.69
N LEU A 91 -13.06 -7.34 1.58
CA LEU A 91 -13.16 -7.95 0.26
C LEU A 91 -11.87 -7.67 -0.52
N GLY A 92 -11.15 -8.71 -0.92
CA GLY A 92 -9.88 -8.58 -1.64
C GLY A 92 -9.66 -9.71 -2.64
N MET A 93 -8.69 -9.57 -3.52
CA MET A 93 -8.34 -10.62 -4.48
C MET A 93 -7.72 -11.83 -3.78
N SER A 94 -8.22 -13.02 -4.06
CA SER A 94 -7.71 -14.27 -3.51
C SER A 94 -6.27 -14.53 -3.92
N LEU A 95 -5.48 -15.12 -3.03
CA LEU A 95 -4.05 -15.39 -3.25
C LEU A 95 -3.80 -16.29 -4.47
N ASP A 96 -4.59 -17.33 -4.62
CA ASP A 96 -4.53 -18.30 -5.72
C ASP A 96 -4.96 -17.71 -7.07
N GLN A 97 -5.63 -16.56 -7.05
CA GLN A 97 -6.09 -15.83 -8.23
C GLN A 97 -5.22 -14.60 -8.57
N GLY A 98 -4.13 -14.41 -7.84
CA GLY A 98 -3.18 -13.32 -8.09
C GLY A 98 -3.08 -12.26 -7.00
N GLY A 99 -3.81 -12.38 -5.91
CA GLY A 99 -3.72 -11.50 -4.76
C GLY A 99 -2.38 -11.56 -4.03
N HIS A 100 -2.25 -10.80 -2.95
CA HIS A 100 -1.06 -10.81 -2.10
C HIS A 100 -1.33 -11.54 -0.78
N LEU A 101 -0.28 -12.01 -0.10
CA LEU A 101 -0.39 -12.65 1.23
C LEU A 101 -1.15 -11.77 2.23
N THR A 102 -0.95 -10.46 2.19
CA THR A 102 -1.63 -9.50 3.07
C THR A 102 -3.09 -9.22 2.68
N HIS A 103 -3.60 -9.88 1.63
CA HIS A 103 -5.02 -9.85 1.26
C HIS A 103 -5.76 -11.06 1.83
N GLY A 104 -5.50 -11.39 3.09
CA GLY A 104 -6.28 -12.37 3.85
C GLY A 104 -5.75 -13.80 3.84
N SER A 105 -4.50 -14.03 3.44
CA SER A 105 -3.93 -15.39 3.55
C SER A 105 -3.98 -15.88 5.00
N PRO A 106 -4.42 -17.12 5.26
CA PRO A 106 -4.55 -17.67 6.62
C PRO A 106 -3.23 -17.72 7.42
N VAL A 107 -2.10 -17.72 6.73
CA VAL A 107 -0.77 -17.71 7.36
C VAL A 107 -0.24 -16.29 7.62
N ASN A 108 -0.96 -15.27 7.16
CA ASN A 108 -0.61 -13.87 7.34
C ASN A 108 -1.46 -13.22 8.44
N PHE A 109 -0.92 -12.18 9.08
CA PHE A 109 -1.66 -11.44 10.12
C PHE A 109 -3.06 -10.99 9.63
N SER A 110 -3.18 -10.61 8.36
CA SER A 110 -4.44 -10.12 7.80
C SER A 110 -5.56 -11.17 7.88
N GLY A 111 -5.28 -12.42 7.49
CA GLY A 111 -6.23 -13.50 7.59
C GLY A 111 -6.43 -14.06 9.01
N GLN A 112 -5.57 -13.70 9.97
CA GLN A 112 -5.71 -14.09 11.37
C GLN A 112 -6.51 -13.08 12.19
N VAL A 113 -6.49 -11.80 11.81
CA VAL A 113 -7.11 -10.70 12.56
C VAL A 113 -8.45 -10.29 11.96
N TYR A 114 -8.59 -10.34 10.64
CA TYR A 114 -9.77 -9.87 9.92
C TYR A 114 -10.46 -10.99 9.15
N ASN A 115 -11.74 -10.79 8.84
CA ASN A 115 -12.52 -11.74 8.04
C ASN A 115 -12.40 -11.40 6.55
N PHE A 116 -11.43 -12.01 5.87
CA PHE A 116 -11.24 -11.79 4.45
C PHE A 116 -12.13 -12.69 3.59
N VAL A 117 -12.82 -12.07 2.65
CA VAL A 117 -13.57 -12.70 1.58
C VAL A 117 -12.83 -12.47 0.27
N GLY A 118 -12.50 -13.54 -0.45
CA GLY A 118 -11.69 -13.46 -1.66
C GLY A 118 -12.56 -13.42 -2.92
N TYR A 119 -12.41 -12.38 -3.77
CA TYR A 119 -12.89 -12.46 -5.15
C TYR A 119 -11.81 -13.05 -6.05
N GLY A 120 -12.25 -13.70 -7.14
CA GLY A 120 -11.39 -14.35 -8.12
C GLY A 120 -11.55 -13.79 -9.53
N LEU A 121 -10.99 -14.55 -10.47
CA LEU A 121 -11.13 -14.31 -11.91
C LEU A 121 -12.31 -15.14 -12.43
N ASP A 122 -12.92 -14.64 -13.48
CA ASP A 122 -13.90 -15.38 -14.27
C ASP A 122 -13.18 -16.50 -15.03
N GLU A 123 -13.71 -17.73 -14.98
CA GLU A 123 -13.06 -18.93 -15.49
C GLU A 123 -12.88 -18.93 -17.01
N ASP A 124 -13.80 -18.27 -17.74
CA ASP A 124 -13.78 -18.24 -19.20
C ASP A 124 -12.89 -17.12 -19.77
N THR A 125 -12.89 -15.97 -19.10
CA THR A 125 -12.20 -14.77 -19.59
C THR A 125 -10.87 -14.50 -18.92
N GLU A 126 -10.61 -15.11 -17.76
CA GLU A 126 -9.47 -14.84 -16.88
C GLU A 126 -9.39 -13.37 -16.43
N LEU A 127 -10.52 -12.66 -16.43
CA LEU A 127 -10.63 -11.28 -15.99
C LEU A 127 -11.38 -11.17 -14.67
N ILE A 128 -11.14 -10.07 -13.95
CA ILE A 128 -11.95 -9.72 -12.79
C ILE A 128 -13.35 -9.35 -13.28
N ASN A 129 -14.36 -10.12 -12.87
CA ASN A 129 -15.74 -9.84 -13.18
C ASN A 129 -16.31 -8.86 -12.14
N MET A 130 -16.53 -7.61 -12.54
CA MET A 130 -17.01 -6.55 -11.64
C MET A 130 -18.43 -6.79 -11.12
N GLU A 131 -19.28 -7.54 -11.84
CA GLU A 131 -20.59 -7.95 -11.35
C GLU A 131 -20.46 -8.95 -10.20
N THR A 132 -19.51 -9.88 -10.28
CA THR A 132 -19.18 -10.80 -9.18
C THR A 132 -18.69 -10.03 -7.97
N VAL A 133 -17.76 -9.09 -8.14
CA VAL A 133 -17.25 -8.22 -7.05
C VAL A 133 -18.39 -7.45 -6.39
N TYR A 134 -19.29 -6.89 -7.18
CA TYR A 134 -20.46 -6.16 -6.71
C TYR A 134 -21.41 -7.04 -5.88
N ASN A 135 -21.77 -8.22 -6.39
CA ASN A 135 -22.64 -9.14 -5.68
C ASN A 135 -22.03 -9.62 -4.36
N MET A 136 -20.72 -9.90 -4.34
CA MET A 136 -20.00 -10.25 -3.12
C MET A 136 -19.97 -9.08 -2.11
N ALA A 137 -19.80 -7.85 -2.59
CA ALA A 137 -19.84 -6.67 -1.73
C ALA A 137 -21.23 -6.47 -1.09
N LEU A 138 -22.30 -6.68 -1.83
CA LEU A 138 -23.68 -6.62 -1.31
C LEU A 138 -23.96 -7.72 -0.27
N GLU A 139 -23.49 -8.95 -0.53
CA GLU A 139 -23.69 -10.11 0.35
C GLU A 139 -22.92 -9.97 1.65
N HIS A 140 -21.62 -9.65 1.56
CA HIS A 140 -20.71 -9.68 2.71
C HIS A 140 -20.57 -8.35 3.44
N LYS A 141 -21.02 -7.23 2.84
CA LYS A 141 -20.97 -5.87 3.40
C LYS A 141 -19.62 -5.54 4.04
N PRO A 142 -18.53 -5.61 3.28
CA PRO A 142 -17.19 -5.38 3.80
C PRO A 142 -17.04 -3.95 4.33
N LYS A 143 -16.16 -3.75 5.31
CA LYS A 143 -15.71 -2.43 5.75
C LYS A 143 -14.66 -1.84 4.82
N LEU A 144 -13.92 -2.72 4.12
CA LEU A 144 -12.85 -2.34 3.21
C LEU A 144 -12.93 -3.22 1.95
N ILE A 145 -12.83 -2.59 0.79
CA ILE A 145 -12.61 -3.27 -0.50
C ILE A 145 -11.18 -2.97 -0.94
N ILE A 146 -10.43 -4.01 -1.30
CA ILE A 146 -9.05 -3.90 -1.77
C ILE A 146 -9.00 -4.30 -3.24
N ALA A 147 -8.54 -3.38 -4.09
CA ALA A 147 -8.09 -3.69 -5.44
C ALA A 147 -6.55 -3.74 -5.46
N GLY A 148 -5.99 -4.60 -6.31
CA GLY A 148 -4.54 -4.75 -6.42
C GLY A 148 -4.13 -6.22 -6.41
N TYR A 149 -2.93 -6.47 -6.87
CA TYR A 149 -2.49 -7.83 -7.17
C TYR A 149 -0.96 -7.98 -7.09
N SER A 150 -0.52 -9.22 -6.97
CA SER A 150 0.88 -9.62 -7.17
C SER A 150 1.12 -10.15 -8.58
N SER A 151 0.12 -10.81 -9.19
CA SER A 151 0.23 -11.43 -10.51
C SER A 151 -1.11 -11.38 -11.27
N TYR A 152 -1.35 -10.26 -11.92
CA TYR A 152 -2.47 -10.04 -12.83
C TYR A 152 -2.02 -9.09 -13.94
N SER A 153 -2.28 -9.43 -15.19
CA SER A 153 -1.67 -8.73 -16.34
C SER A 153 -2.56 -7.65 -16.97
N GLN A 154 -3.76 -7.45 -16.43
CA GLN A 154 -4.72 -6.52 -16.98
C GLN A 154 -4.86 -5.27 -16.12
N SER A 155 -5.41 -4.20 -16.69
CA SER A 155 -5.76 -2.99 -15.98
C SER A 155 -6.94 -3.21 -15.04
N LEU A 156 -6.94 -2.48 -13.91
CA LEU A 156 -8.05 -2.45 -12.97
C LEU A 156 -8.98 -1.27 -13.29
N ASP A 157 -10.27 -1.49 -13.18
CA ASP A 157 -11.27 -0.43 -13.26
C ASP A 157 -11.47 0.19 -11.86
N PHE A 158 -10.59 1.13 -11.50
CA PHE A 158 -10.64 1.79 -10.18
C PHE A 158 -11.94 2.56 -9.96
N GLN A 159 -12.52 3.14 -11.00
CA GLN A 159 -13.78 3.84 -10.90
C GLN A 159 -14.90 2.88 -10.51
N LYS A 160 -14.96 1.70 -11.13
CA LYS A 160 -15.98 0.70 -10.80
C LYS A 160 -15.83 0.15 -9.38
N PHE A 161 -14.61 -0.08 -8.93
CA PHE A 161 -14.35 -0.44 -7.53
C PHE A 161 -14.82 0.66 -6.56
N ARG A 162 -14.59 1.95 -6.89
CA ARG A 162 -15.06 3.08 -6.07
C ARG A 162 -16.59 3.11 -6.00
N GLU A 163 -17.27 2.98 -7.13
CA GLU A 163 -18.74 2.92 -7.19
C GLU A 163 -19.31 1.81 -6.31
N ILE A 164 -18.70 0.61 -6.36
CA ILE A 164 -19.11 -0.53 -5.53
C ILE A 164 -18.88 -0.23 -4.05
N ALA A 165 -17.72 0.33 -3.69
CA ALA A 165 -17.41 0.67 -2.30
C ALA A 165 -18.36 1.72 -1.74
N ASP A 166 -18.68 2.76 -2.53
CA ASP A 166 -19.65 3.80 -2.13
C ASP A 166 -21.04 3.23 -1.88
N GLU A 167 -21.49 2.31 -2.72
CA GLU A 167 -22.83 1.74 -2.61
C GLU A 167 -23.00 0.88 -1.35
N VAL A 168 -21.95 0.17 -0.94
CA VAL A 168 -22.01 -0.65 0.29
C VAL A 168 -21.50 0.08 1.54
N GLY A 169 -21.03 1.32 1.41
CA GLY A 169 -20.47 2.12 2.50
C GLY A 169 -19.12 1.61 3.00
N ALA A 170 -18.33 1.02 2.12
CA ALA A 170 -16.98 0.53 2.42
C ALA A 170 -15.91 1.57 2.09
N HIS A 171 -14.78 1.51 2.79
CA HIS A 171 -13.57 2.18 2.34
C HIS A 171 -13.00 1.47 1.11
N PHE A 172 -12.28 2.21 0.26
CA PHE A 172 -11.63 1.67 -0.92
C PHE A 172 -10.11 1.86 -0.84
N MET A 173 -9.37 0.76 -0.88
CA MET A 173 -7.91 0.73 -0.88
C MET A 173 -7.39 0.12 -2.18
N VAL A 174 -6.27 0.64 -2.67
CA VAL A 174 -5.53 0.03 -3.78
C VAL A 174 -4.12 -0.34 -3.33
N ASP A 175 -3.79 -1.63 -3.38
CA ASP A 175 -2.41 -2.11 -3.26
C ASP A 175 -1.74 -2.09 -4.64
N ALA A 176 -1.01 -1.02 -4.90
CA ALA A 176 -0.35 -0.76 -6.17
C ALA A 176 1.11 -1.25 -6.23
N ALA A 177 1.55 -2.09 -5.28
CA ALA A 177 2.95 -2.47 -5.13
C ALA A 177 3.59 -2.97 -6.42
N HIS A 178 2.86 -3.68 -7.28
CA HIS A 178 3.38 -4.24 -8.52
C HIS A 178 3.27 -3.32 -9.74
N PHE A 179 2.43 -2.28 -9.70
CA PHE A 179 2.21 -1.40 -10.85
C PHE A 179 2.39 0.10 -10.56
N ILE A 180 2.72 0.50 -9.34
CA ILE A 180 2.91 1.91 -8.98
C ILE A 180 3.94 2.63 -9.87
N GLY A 181 4.94 1.92 -10.39
CA GLY A 181 5.90 2.46 -11.35
C GLY A 181 5.27 2.80 -12.70
N LEU A 182 4.25 2.05 -13.13
CA LEU A 182 3.47 2.34 -14.33
C LEU A 182 2.54 3.55 -14.12
N VAL A 183 2.00 3.71 -12.90
CA VAL A 183 1.27 4.91 -12.50
C VAL A 183 2.17 6.13 -12.55
N ALA A 184 3.38 6.06 -11.96
CA ALA A 184 4.38 7.13 -12.02
C ALA A 184 4.77 7.48 -13.47
N GLY A 185 4.83 6.47 -14.35
CA GLY A 185 5.08 6.62 -15.79
C GLY A 185 3.87 7.08 -16.59
N LYS A 186 2.71 7.27 -15.95
CA LYS A 186 1.44 7.66 -16.59
C LYS A 186 0.96 6.70 -17.69
N VAL A 187 1.30 5.42 -17.54
CA VAL A 187 0.89 4.33 -18.46
C VAL A 187 -0.38 3.65 -17.98
N VAL A 188 -0.59 3.66 -16.66
CA VAL A 188 -1.79 3.15 -16.00
C VAL A 188 -2.44 4.32 -15.25
N ASP A 189 -3.76 4.30 -15.15
CA ASP A 189 -4.51 5.33 -14.44
C ASP A 189 -4.08 5.42 -12.96
N ASN A 190 -4.16 6.62 -12.41
CA ASN A 190 -3.71 6.89 -11.04
C ASN A 190 -4.80 6.49 -10.02
N PRO A 191 -4.58 5.45 -9.21
CA PRO A 191 -5.56 4.99 -8.24
C PRO A 191 -5.86 6.01 -7.13
N ALA A 192 -4.96 6.96 -6.86
CA ALA A 192 -5.16 7.99 -5.84
C ALA A 192 -6.36 8.91 -6.15
N LYS A 193 -6.82 8.94 -7.41
CA LYS A 193 -8.04 9.68 -7.81
C LYS A 193 -9.32 9.03 -7.30
N TYR A 194 -9.29 7.74 -7.04
CA TYR A 194 -10.49 6.93 -6.73
C TYR A 194 -10.45 6.36 -5.31
N ALA A 195 -9.29 5.91 -4.87
CA ALA A 195 -9.13 5.24 -3.60
C ALA A 195 -9.06 6.22 -2.42
N ASP A 196 -9.47 5.77 -1.25
CA ASP A 196 -9.24 6.48 0.00
C ASP A 196 -7.78 6.37 0.41
N VAL A 197 -7.18 5.19 0.15
CA VAL A 197 -5.77 4.90 0.45
C VAL A 197 -5.15 4.07 -0.67
N VAL A 198 -3.92 4.40 -1.04
CA VAL A 198 -3.08 3.61 -1.94
C VAL A 198 -1.82 3.19 -1.21
N THR A 199 -1.52 1.90 -1.20
CA THR A 199 -0.25 1.40 -0.68
C THR A 199 0.64 0.92 -1.83
N ALA A 200 1.95 1.02 -1.65
CA ALA A 200 2.90 0.49 -2.60
C ALA A 200 4.24 0.16 -1.96
N THR A 201 5.09 -0.51 -2.71
CA THR A 201 6.50 -0.71 -2.37
C THR A 201 7.38 0.22 -3.18
N THR A 202 8.44 0.71 -2.57
CA THR A 202 9.42 1.55 -3.26
C THR A 202 10.45 0.73 -4.07
N HIS A 203 10.68 -0.52 -3.70
CA HIS A 203 11.76 -1.37 -4.25
C HIS A 203 11.35 -2.29 -5.41
N LYS A 204 10.09 -2.31 -5.82
CA LYS A 204 9.60 -3.09 -6.97
C LYS A 204 9.59 -2.22 -8.23
N ALA A 205 8.41 -1.91 -8.75
CA ALA A 205 8.24 -1.14 -9.98
C ALA A 205 8.84 0.28 -9.92
N LEU A 206 8.93 0.90 -8.74
CA LEU A 206 9.57 2.22 -8.56
C LEU A 206 11.10 2.20 -8.59
N ARG A 207 11.75 1.03 -8.53
CA ARG A 207 13.22 0.89 -8.54
C ARG A 207 13.95 1.64 -7.41
N GLY A 208 13.26 1.91 -6.32
CA GLY A 208 13.78 2.62 -5.16
C GLY A 208 14.44 1.70 -4.13
N PRO A 209 14.74 2.22 -2.93
CA PRO A 209 15.24 1.45 -1.80
C PRO A 209 14.15 0.50 -1.27
N ARG A 210 14.54 -0.48 -0.47
CA ARG A 210 13.57 -1.31 0.23
C ARG A 210 12.77 -0.49 1.21
N GLY A 211 11.45 -0.51 1.04
CA GLY A 211 10.51 0.24 1.83
C GLY A 211 9.10 0.16 1.23
N GLY A 212 8.17 0.85 1.87
CA GLY A 212 6.81 1.04 1.42
C GLY A 212 6.43 2.52 1.41
N ILE A 213 5.29 2.79 0.82
CA ILE A 213 4.68 4.11 0.78
C ILE A 213 3.17 3.96 0.93
N ILE A 214 2.56 4.89 1.64
CA ILE A 214 1.12 5.04 1.73
C ILE A 214 0.77 6.42 1.19
N LEU A 215 -0.16 6.48 0.25
CA LEU A 215 -0.75 7.69 -0.28
C LEU A 215 -2.19 7.73 0.17
N THR A 216 -2.69 8.85 0.65
CA THR A 216 -4.03 8.90 1.20
C THR A 216 -4.67 10.28 1.04
N ARG A 217 -5.99 10.31 1.16
CA ARG A 217 -6.72 11.56 1.33
C ARG A 217 -6.42 12.15 2.71
N GLU A 218 -6.51 13.46 2.85
CA GLU A 218 -6.19 14.19 4.08
C GLU A 218 -6.93 13.64 5.31
N GLU A 219 -8.16 13.21 5.16
CA GLU A 219 -9.00 12.72 6.27
C GLU A 219 -8.45 11.47 6.96
N PHE A 220 -7.66 10.63 6.27
CA PHE A 220 -7.04 9.41 6.81
C PHE A 220 -5.60 9.62 7.29
N ALA A 221 -4.98 10.75 6.95
CA ALA A 221 -3.55 11.01 7.17
C ALA A 221 -3.12 10.78 8.61
N LYS A 222 -3.83 11.40 9.55
CA LYS A 222 -3.49 11.36 10.98
C LYS A 222 -3.55 9.94 11.57
N ASP A 223 -4.57 9.17 11.24
CA ASP A 223 -4.77 7.85 11.82
C ASP A 223 -3.81 6.83 11.23
N ILE A 224 -3.48 6.96 9.94
CA ILE A 224 -2.46 6.14 9.27
C ILE A 224 -1.06 6.44 9.83
N ASP A 225 -0.71 7.71 9.98
CA ASP A 225 0.58 8.10 10.55
C ASP A 225 0.72 7.54 11.98
N LEU A 226 -0.33 7.68 12.80
CA LEU A 226 -0.33 7.16 14.17
C LEU A 226 -0.20 5.64 14.21
N SER A 227 -0.90 4.92 13.34
CA SER A 227 -0.82 3.45 13.26
C SER A 227 0.58 3.00 12.87
N LEU A 228 1.26 3.72 11.99
CA LEU A 228 2.60 3.35 11.56
C LEU A 228 3.64 3.50 12.67
N ILE A 229 3.56 4.51 13.52
CA ILE A 229 4.44 4.65 14.70
C ILE A 229 4.33 3.40 15.59
N HIS A 230 3.13 2.86 15.79
CA HIS A 230 2.92 1.66 16.59
C HIS A 230 3.49 0.37 15.98
N ILE A 231 3.66 0.34 14.66
CA ILE A 231 4.17 -0.83 13.93
C ILE A 231 5.69 -0.77 13.78
N SER A 232 6.23 0.38 13.40
CA SER A 232 7.62 0.49 12.97
C SER A 232 8.58 0.80 14.11
N GLU A 233 8.13 1.52 15.13
CA GLU A 233 8.97 1.94 16.25
C GLU A 233 8.26 1.72 17.58
N PRO A 234 8.93 1.13 18.58
CA PRO A 234 8.33 0.94 19.89
C PRO A 234 8.09 2.30 20.55
N THR A 235 6.83 2.67 20.72
CA THR A 235 6.46 3.75 21.62
C THR A 235 6.88 3.38 23.04
N ARG A 236 7.46 4.31 23.78
CA ARG A 236 7.72 4.09 25.20
C ARG A 236 6.41 3.69 25.88
N LEU A 237 6.37 2.48 26.41
CA LEU A 237 5.41 2.14 27.45
C LEU A 237 5.63 3.11 28.61
N ARG A 238 4.65 3.92 28.90
CA ARG A 238 4.67 4.78 30.08
C ARG A 238 4.48 3.94 31.34
#